data_388e046148a68d708713c221c24a1df5
#
_entry.id   388e046148a68d708713c221c24a1df5
#
_cell.length_a   1.000
_cell.length_b   1.000
_cell.length_c   1.000
_cell.angle_alpha   90.00
_cell.angle_beta   90.00
_cell.angle_gamma   90.00
#
_symmetry.space_group_name_H-M   'P 1'
#
loop_
_entity.id
_entity.type
_entity.pdbx_description
1 polymer ?
#
loop_
_entity_poly.entity_id
_entity_poly.type
_entity_poly.pdbx_seq_one_letter_code
_entity_poly.pdbx_strand_id
1 'polypeptide(L)'
;MKAKIFLSAFVAIPFALVTHFICSKYLSELALVSSIFAGLGMGLILFYFLLVHEKVMNKRYASAEKNIKSPVFYKTNGNFDLGTGKIKNGNVYLCEDGIALISLDGKPYSYDEILIKDIDKVEINDFKLKIFTKDNRIFLITTPDAKKVISSLQDKGWI
;
A
#
# COMPACT_ATOMS: atom_id res chain seq x y z
N MET A 1 4.73 12.22 -5.03
CA MET A 1 5.36 13.43 -4.45
C MET A 1 4.34 14.41 -3.88
N LYS A 2 3.31 14.85 -4.64
CA LYS A 2 2.29 15.82 -4.19
C LYS A 2 1.60 15.44 -2.86
N ALA A 3 1.17 14.19 -2.71
CA ALA A 3 0.50 13.71 -1.49
C ALA A 3 1.38 13.81 -0.23
N LYS A 4 2.69 13.58 -0.34
CA LYS A 4 3.62 13.70 0.79
C LYS A 4 3.82 15.15 1.22
N ILE A 5 3.90 16.07 0.26
CA ILE A 5 3.98 17.50 0.53
C ILE A 5 2.70 17.95 1.25
N PHE A 6 1.54 17.54 0.75
CA PHE A 6 0.27 17.86 1.38
C PHE A 6 0.17 17.33 2.81
N LEU A 7 0.54 16.06 3.04
CA LEU A 7 0.52 15.46 4.38
C LEU A 7 1.49 16.16 5.32
N SER A 8 2.70 16.52 4.85
CA SER A 8 3.68 17.24 5.65
C SER A 8 3.19 18.64 6.03
N ALA A 9 2.55 19.36 5.10
CA ALA A 9 1.96 20.66 5.36
C ALA A 9 0.78 20.56 6.34
N PHE A 10 -0.06 19.53 6.20
CA PHE A 10 -1.20 19.28 7.08
C PHE A 10 -0.80 19.08 8.54
N VAL A 11 0.38 18.52 8.81
CA VAL A 11 0.92 18.38 10.17
C VAL A 11 1.68 19.64 10.61
N ALA A 12 2.42 20.27 9.70
CA ALA A 12 3.22 21.45 10.00
C ALA A 12 2.38 22.64 10.47
N ILE A 13 1.22 22.87 9.85
CA ILE A 13 0.34 24.02 10.17
C ILE A 13 -0.21 23.93 11.60
N PRO A 14 -0.90 22.86 12.03
CA PRO A 14 -1.35 22.73 13.42
C PRO A 14 -0.20 22.83 14.43
N PHE A 15 0.95 22.25 14.12
CA PHE A 15 2.12 22.30 14.99
C PHE A 15 2.64 23.75 15.16
N ALA A 16 2.70 24.52 14.07
CA ALA A 16 3.06 25.94 14.14
C ALA A 16 2.04 26.74 14.96
N LEU A 17 0.74 26.48 14.81
CA LEU A 17 -0.31 27.17 15.59
C LEU A 17 -0.21 26.89 17.09
N VAL A 18 -0.01 25.62 17.46
CA VAL A 18 0.18 25.24 18.87
C VAL A 18 1.43 25.88 19.44
N THR A 19 2.54 25.86 18.69
CA THR A 19 3.80 26.51 19.10
C THR A 19 3.61 28.03 19.28
N HIS A 20 2.89 28.67 18.34
CA HIS A 20 2.58 30.09 18.44
C HIS A 20 1.80 30.41 19.71
N PHE A 21 0.76 29.62 20.02
CA PHE A 21 -0.05 29.83 21.23
C PHE A 21 0.77 29.68 22.50
N ILE A 22 1.66 28.70 22.56
CA ILE A 22 2.54 28.51 23.73
C ILE A 22 3.57 29.63 23.82
N CYS A 23 4.27 29.96 22.73
CA CYS A 23 5.31 30.99 22.73
C CYS A 23 4.74 32.39 22.98
N SER A 24 3.54 32.71 22.50
CA SER A 24 2.91 34.01 22.73
C SER A 24 2.66 34.29 24.21
N LYS A 25 2.50 33.25 25.01
CA LYS A 25 2.33 33.35 26.46
C LYS A 25 3.62 33.70 27.23
N TYR A 26 4.78 33.28 26.67
CA TYR A 26 6.06 33.37 27.37
C TYR A 26 7.10 34.27 26.66
N LEU A 27 6.98 34.43 25.34
CA LEU A 27 7.95 35.10 24.46
C LEU A 27 7.22 35.90 23.36
N SER A 28 6.44 36.92 23.77
CA SER A 28 5.50 37.62 22.87
C SER A 28 6.11 38.14 21.56
N GLU A 29 7.32 38.70 21.59
CA GLU A 29 7.97 39.30 20.41
C GLU A 29 8.54 38.25 19.43
N LEU A 30 8.93 37.07 19.94
CA LEU A 30 9.52 35.99 19.13
C LEU A 30 8.54 34.87 18.79
N ALA A 31 7.30 34.95 19.27
CA ALA A 31 6.33 33.89 19.14
C ALA A 31 6.05 33.52 17.67
N LEU A 32 5.90 34.53 16.82
CA LEU A 32 5.62 34.31 15.39
C LEU A 32 6.79 33.63 14.68
N VAL A 33 7.99 34.14 14.90
CA VAL A 33 9.21 33.60 14.27
C VAL A 33 9.45 32.16 14.71
N SER A 34 9.38 31.91 16.04
CA SER A 34 9.56 30.56 16.60
C SER A 34 8.54 29.56 16.05
N SER A 35 7.29 29.97 15.92
CA SER A 35 6.22 29.09 15.42
C SER A 35 6.38 28.75 13.95
N ILE A 36 6.83 29.69 13.11
CA ILE A 36 7.13 29.43 11.69
C ILE A 36 8.28 28.42 11.57
N PHE A 37 9.39 28.63 12.29
CA PHE A 37 10.52 27.70 12.26
C PHE A 37 10.16 26.32 12.79
N ALA A 38 9.38 26.22 13.86
CA ALA A 38 8.91 24.96 14.40
C ALA A 38 8.01 24.20 13.39
N GLY A 39 7.07 24.89 12.75
CA GLY A 39 6.21 24.31 11.73
C GLY A 39 6.99 23.81 10.52
N LEU A 40 7.90 24.63 9.98
CA LEU A 40 8.76 24.25 8.85
C LEU A 40 9.65 23.06 9.22
N GLY A 41 10.26 23.07 10.41
CA GLY A 41 11.11 21.97 10.88
C GLY A 41 10.33 20.66 10.99
N MET A 42 9.13 20.68 11.59
CA MET A 42 8.27 19.49 11.67
C MET A 42 7.84 18.99 10.29
N GLY A 43 7.46 19.89 9.39
CA GLY A 43 7.10 19.55 8.01
C GLY A 43 8.25 18.88 7.26
N LEU A 44 9.47 19.40 7.39
CA LEU A 44 10.67 18.82 6.76
C LEU A 44 11.02 17.44 7.33
N ILE A 45 10.95 17.28 8.66
CA ILE A 45 11.21 16.00 9.33
C ILE A 45 10.21 14.94 8.84
N LEU A 46 8.92 15.26 8.82
CA LEU A 46 7.89 14.34 8.37
C LEU A 46 8.06 14.00 6.88
N PHE A 47 8.34 15.00 6.03
CA PHE A 47 8.59 14.78 4.61
C PHE A 47 9.78 13.85 4.38
N TYR A 48 10.90 14.08 5.07
CA TYR A 48 12.06 13.20 5.03
C TYR A 48 11.74 11.78 5.49
N PHE A 49 11.01 11.64 6.60
CA PHE A 49 10.57 10.34 7.10
C PHE A 49 9.73 9.58 6.07
N LEU A 50 8.77 10.25 5.43
CA LEU A 50 7.94 9.65 4.38
C LEU A 50 8.75 9.20 3.15
N LEU A 51 9.79 9.96 2.78
CA LEU A 51 10.70 9.58 1.69
C LEU A 51 11.52 8.34 2.04
N VAL A 52 12.10 8.32 3.24
CA VAL A 52 12.90 7.18 3.71
C VAL A 52 12.03 5.93 3.84
N HIS A 53 10.86 6.08 4.45
CA HIS A 53 9.91 4.98 4.62
C HIS A 53 9.54 4.36 3.26
N GLU A 54 9.16 5.18 2.28
CA GLU A 54 8.84 4.68 0.93
C GLU A 54 10.02 3.94 0.28
N LYS A 55 11.23 4.48 0.39
CA LYS A 55 12.44 3.83 -0.13
C LYS A 55 12.68 2.46 0.51
N VAL A 56 12.50 2.36 1.82
CA VAL A 56 12.62 1.11 2.56
C VAL A 56 11.56 0.10 2.13
N MET A 57 10.29 0.55 2.04
CA MET A 57 9.19 -0.32 1.62
C MET A 57 9.38 -0.83 0.20
N ASN A 58 9.75 0.05 -0.74
CA ASN A 58 10.04 -0.34 -2.12
C ASN A 58 11.18 -1.36 -2.22
N LYS A 59 12.24 -1.21 -1.41
CA LYS A 59 13.33 -2.18 -1.35
C LYS A 59 12.86 -3.54 -0.81
N ARG A 60 11.99 -3.56 0.19
CA ARG A 60 11.40 -4.79 0.74
C ARG A 60 10.53 -5.49 -0.30
N TYR A 61 9.66 -4.75 -1.01
CA TYR A 61 8.86 -5.32 -2.11
C TYR A 61 9.75 -5.86 -3.22
N ALA A 62 10.76 -5.11 -3.68
CA ALA A 62 11.68 -5.57 -4.71
C ALA A 62 12.46 -6.84 -4.30
N SER A 63 12.73 -7.02 -2.99
CA SER A 63 13.31 -8.26 -2.49
C SER A 63 12.32 -9.42 -2.54
N ALA A 64 11.05 -9.17 -2.17
CA ALA A 64 10.00 -10.19 -2.18
C ALA A 64 9.59 -10.59 -3.62
N GLU A 65 9.59 -9.63 -4.54
CA GLU A 65 9.29 -9.84 -5.97
C GLU A 65 10.24 -10.85 -6.65
N LYS A 66 11.45 -11.00 -6.14
CA LYS A 66 12.40 -12.01 -6.64
C LYS A 66 11.93 -13.46 -6.48
N ASN A 67 10.94 -13.70 -5.62
CA ASN A 67 10.33 -15.03 -5.47
C ASN A 67 9.29 -15.33 -6.55
N ILE A 68 8.82 -14.32 -7.28
CA ILE A 68 7.91 -14.51 -8.40
C ILE A 68 8.72 -15.12 -9.54
N LYS A 69 8.42 -16.35 -9.90
CA LYS A 69 9.14 -17.12 -10.93
C LYS A 69 8.60 -16.88 -12.33
N SER A 70 7.32 -16.52 -12.42
CA SER A 70 6.61 -16.34 -13.66
C SER A 70 6.61 -14.87 -14.11
N PRO A 71 6.63 -14.57 -15.41
CA PRO A 71 6.54 -13.23 -15.94
C PRO A 71 5.29 -12.50 -15.44
N VAL A 72 5.48 -11.30 -14.88
CA VAL A 72 4.40 -10.44 -14.40
C VAL A 72 3.91 -9.54 -15.52
N PHE A 73 2.61 -9.59 -15.84
CA PHE A 73 2.02 -8.71 -16.87
C PHE A 73 1.16 -7.58 -16.26
N TYR A 74 0.73 -7.72 -15.00
CA TYR A 74 0.01 -6.66 -14.30
C TYR A 74 0.32 -6.65 -12.80
N LYS A 75 0.37 -5.45 -12.22
CA LYS A 75 0.61 -5.25 -10.78
C LYS A 75 -0.34 -4.19 -10.26
N THR A 76 -0.95 -4.45 -9.10
CA THR A 76 -1.77 -3.48 -8.38
C THR A 76 -1.60 -3.64 -6.87
N ASN A 77 -1.99 -2.60 -6.12
CA ASN A 77 -2.07 -2.67 -4.68
C ASN A 77 -3.46 -3.14 -4.27
N GLY A 78 -3.56 -3.84 -3.16
CA GLY A 78 -4.84 -4.29 -2.65
C GLY A 78 -4.77 -4.88 -1.26
N ASN A 79 -5.95 -5.17 -0.73
CA ASN A 79 -6.11 -5.97 0.46
C ASN A 79 -6.49 -7.38 0.03
N PHE A 80 -5.94 -8.39 0.68
CA PHE A 80 -6.28 -9.78 0.39
C PHE A 80 -6.36 -10.63 1.65
N ASP A 81 -7.28 -11.59 1.64
CA ASP A 81 -7.41 -12.64 2.63
C ASP A 81 -7.09 -13.98 1.95
N LEU A 82 -6.23 -14.75 2.57
CA LEU A 82 -5.75 -16.04 2.10
C LEU A 82 -6.62 -17.21 2.61
N GLY A 83 -7.89 -16.94 2.93
CA GLY A 83 -8.79 -17.92 3.52
C GLY A 83 -8.59 -18.12 5.03
N THR A 84 -7.82 -17.26 5.67
CA THR A 84 -7.57 -17.32 7.13
C THR A 84 -8.43 -16.36 7.94
N GLY A 85 -9.26 -15.54 7.29
CA GLY A 85 -10.02 -14.45 7.89
C GLY A 85 -9.16 -13.24 8.29
N LYS A 86 -7.86 -13.25 7.96
CA LYS A 86 -6.94 -12.14 8.25
C LYS A 86 -6.66 -11.38 6.97
N ILE A 87 -7.14 -10.14 6.94
CA ILE A 87 -6.88 -9.23 5.83
C ILE A 87 -5.45 -8.72 5.91
N LYS A 88 -4.69 -8.88 4.82
CA LYS A 88 -3.36 -8.32 4.63
C LYS A 88 -3.40 -7.22 3.58
N ASN A 89 -2.59 -6.18 3.77
CA ASN A 89 -2.35 -5.15 2.77
C ASN A 89 -1.08 -5.48 1.98
N GLY A 90 -1.12 -5.31 0.66
CA GLY A 90 0.06 -5.61 -0.14
C GLY A 90 -0.12 -5.41 -1.64
N ASN A 91 0.75 -6.06 -2.39
CA ASN A 91 0.72 -6.06 -3.85
C ASN A 91 0.16 -7.36 -4.39
N VAL A 92 -0.65 -7.23 -5.42
CA VAL A 92 -1.21 -8.32 -6.22
C VAL A 92 -0.53 -8.30 -7.59
N TYR A 93 0.06 -9.41 -7.99
CA TYR A 93 0.76 -9.57 -9.25
C TYR A 93 0.02 -10.62 -10.08
N LEU A 94 -0.40 -10.24 -11.29
CA LEU A 94 -0.90 -11.20 -12.27
C LEU A 94 0.29 -11.69 -13.09
N CYS A 95 0.55 -12.97 -13.01
CA CYS A 95 1.65 -13.66 -13.67
C CYS A 95 1.11 -14.57 -14.77
N GLU A 96 1.95 -15.07 -15.67
CA GLU A 96 1.48 -15.95 -16.76
C GLU A 96 0.90 -17.28 -16.28
N ASP A 97 1.30 -17.75 -15.11
CA ASP A 97 0.87 -19.04 -14.54
C ASP A 97 -0.02 -18.90 -13.29
N GLY A 98 -0.29 -17.68 -12.83
CA GLY A 98 -1.13 -17.50 -11.63
C GLY A 98 -1.14 -16.08 -11.08
N ILE A 99 -1.53 -15.98 -9.83
CA ILE A 99 -1.61 -14.73 -9.08
C ILE A 99 -0.67 -14.82 -7.89
N ALA A 100 0.31 -13.93 -7.81
CA ALA A 100 1.18 -13.82 -6.64
C ALA A 100 0.73 -12.68 -5.74
N LEU A 101 0.69 -12.93 -4.44
CA LEU A 101 0.26 -12.02 -3.39
C LEU A 101 1.42 -11.76 -2.43
N ILE A 102 1.85 -10.51 -2.31
CA ILE A 102 2.96 -10.12 -1.43
C ILE A 102 2.48 -9.09 -0.43
N SER A 103 2.57 -9.41 0.87
CA SER A 103 2.37 -8.44 1.96
C SER A 103 3.65 -8.26 2.75
N LEU A 104 3.89 -7.03 3.17
CA LEU A 104 4.98 -6.71 4.10
C LEU A 104 4.54 -6.83 5.58
N ASP A 105 3.32 -7.28 5.82
CA ASP A 105 2.82 -7.65 7.14
C ASP A 105 3.49 -8.96 7.55
N GLY A 106 4.48 -8.86 8.45
CA GLY A 106 5.31 -9.99 8.87
C GLY A 106 6.81 -9.78 8.64
N LYS A 107 7.61 -10.72 9.12
CA LYS A 107 9.09 -10.66 8.99
C LYS A 107 9.59 -11.90 8.26
N PRO A 108 10.24 -11.73 7.13
CA PRO A 108 10.52 -10.48 6.40
C PRO A 108 9.36 -9.96 5.56
N TYR A 109 8.45 -10.83 5.09
CA TYR A 109 7.22 -10.58 4.31
C TYR A 109 6.41 -11.88 4.22
N SER A 110 5.15 -11.81 3.80
CA SER A 110 4.38 -12.98 3.37
C SER A 110 4.30 -13.02 1.85
N TYR A 111 4.46 -14.22 1.29
CA TYR A 111 4.32 -14.52 -0.13
C TYR A 111 3.36 -15.70 -0.27
N ASP A 112 2.37 -15.55 -1.12
CA ASP A 112 1.43 -16.61 -1.48
C ASP A 112 1.21 -16.59 -2.99
N GLU A 113 0.96 -17.75 -3.57
CA GLU A 113 0.75 -17.93 -5.00
C GLU A 113 -0.48 -18.80 -5.24
N ILE A 114 -1.30 -18.36 -6.19
CA ILE A 114 -2.48 -19.09 -6.65
C ILE A 114 -2.22 -19.44 -8.10
N LEU A 115 -1.91 -20.69 -8.37
CA LEU A 115 -1.67 -21.14 -9.76
C LEU A 115 -3.00 -21.23 -10.53
N ILE A 116 -2.97 -20.84 -11.79
CA ILE A 116 -4.17 -20.85 -12.65
C ILE A 116 -4.81 -22.23 -12.72
N LYS A 117 -3.99 -23.30 -12.76
CA LYS A 117 -4.46 -24.69 -12.77
C LYS A 117 -5.24 -25.10 -11.53
N ASP A 118 -5.04 -24.39 -10.42
CA ASP A 118 -5.69 -24.65 -9.14
C ASP A 118 -6.94 -23.80 -8.95
N ILE A 119 -7.19 -22.83 -9.82
CA ILE A 119 -8.40 -22.00 -9.81
C ILE A 119 -9.56 -22.86 -10.35
N ASP A 120 -10.65 -22.88 -9.57
CA ASP A 120 -11.91 -23.52 -9.97
C ASP A 120 -12.88 -22.48 -10.52
N LYS A 121 -13.06 -21.37 -9.82
CA LYS A 121 -14.00 -20.32 -10.17
C LYS A 121 -13.51 -18.95 -9.68
N VAL A 122 -13.81 -17.90 -10.45
CA VAL A 122 -13.63 -16.50 -10.02
C VAL A 122 -14.98 -15.79 -10.02
N GLU A 123 -15.35 -15.23 -8.90
CA GLU A 123 -16.51 -14.34 -8.75
C GLU A 123 -16.04 -12.90 -8.59
N ILE A 124 -16.75 -11.99 -9.22
CA ILE A 124 -16.39 -10.58 -9.26
C ILE A 124 -17.56 -9.76 -8.73
N ASN A 125 -17.26 -8.88 -7.80
CA ASN A 125 -18.24 -7.92 -7.29
C ASN A 125 -17.53 -6.57 -7.05
N ASP A 126 -17.83 -5.55 -7.89
CA ASP A 126 -17.27 -4.20 -7.87
C ASP A 126 -15.73 -4.15 -7.73
N PHE A 127 -15.24 -3.99 -6.50
CA PHE A 127 -13.82 -3.89 -6.17
C PHE A 127 -13.22 -5.19 -5.60
N LYS A 128 -14.01 -6.28 -5.60
CA LYS A 128 -13.64 -7.55 -4.97
C LYS A 128 -13.59 -8.67 -5.99
N LEU A 129 -12.48 -9.41 -5.95
CA LEU A 129 -12.36 -10.70 -6.63
C LEU A 129 -12.38 -11.79 -5.56
N LYS A 130 -13.24 -12.77 -5.76
CA LYS A 130 -13.31 -13.98 -4.94
C LYS A 130 -12.87 -15.15 -5.79
N ILE A 131 -11.75 -15.74 -5.45
CA ILE A 131 -11.13 -16.82 -6.17
C ILE A 131 -11.35 -18.11 -5.38
N PHE A 132 -12.00 -19.06 -5.99
CA PHE A 132 -12.20 -20.39 -5.44
C PHE A 132 -11.16 -21.31 -6.07
N THR A 133 -10.53 -22.13 -5.24
CA THR A 133 -9.55 -23.11 -5.71
C THR A 133 -10.08 -24.53 -5.56
N LYS A 134 -9.56 -25.45 -6.38
CA LYS A 134 -9.96 -26.86 -6.41
C LYS A 134 -9.78 -27.59 -5.08
N ASP A 135 -8.90 -27.08 -4.22
CA ASP A 135 -8.68 -27.55 -2.84
C ASP A 135 -9.60 -26.88 -1.82
N ASN A 136 -10.71 -26.24 -2.27
CA ASN A 136 -11.73 -25.57 -1.47
C ASN A 136 -11.23 -24.36 -0.66
N ARG A 137 -10.09 -23.77 -0.98
CA ARG A 137 -9.70 -22.48 -0.42
C ARG A 137 -10.41 -21.35 -1.14
N ILE A 138 -10.65 -20.26 -0.41
CA ILE A 138 -11.27 -19.06 -0.93
C ILE A 138 -10.32 -17.90 -0.66
N PHE A 139 -9.89 -17.24 -1.72
CA PHE A 139 -9.08 -16.03 -1.65
C PHE A 139 -9.94 -14.82 -1.96
N LEU A 140 -9.86 -13.80 -1.14
CA LEU A 140 -10.58 -12.54 -1.34
C LEU A 140 -9.55 -11.44 -1.63
N ILE A 141 -9.65 -10.81 -2.80
CA ILE A 141 -8.79 -9.70 -3.20
C ILE A 141 -9.65 -8.47 -3.40
N THR A 142 -9.33 -7.39 -2.70
CA THR A 142 -9.99 -6.09 -2.85
C THR A 142 -8.96 -5.09 -3.39
N THR A 143 -9.21 -4.52 -4.55
CA THR A 143 -8.31 -3.56 -5.21
C THR A 143 -9.08 -2.45 -5.89
N PRO A 144 -8.59 -1.18 -5.85
CA PRO A 144 -9.20 -0.08 -6.59
C PRO A 144 -9.15 -0.30 -8.12
N ASP A 145 -8.22 -1.11 -8.60
CA ASP A 145 -8.03 -1.43 -10.02
C ASP A 145 -8.76 -2.72 -10.45
N ALA A 146 -9.78 -3.16 -9.72
CA ALA A 146 -10.48 -4.43 -9.97
C ALA A 146 -10.91 -4.59 -11.44
N LYS A 147 -11.43 -3.52 -12.07
CA LYS A 147 -11.83 -3.56 -13.49
C LYS A 147 -10.66 -3.89 -14.43
N LYS A 148 -9.47 -3.32 -14.17
CA LYS A 148 -8.26 -3.61 -14.96
C LYS A 148 -7.75 -5.02 -14.71
N VAL A 149 -7.81 -5.48 -13.47
CA VAL A 149 -7.48 -6.87 -13.11
C VAL A 149 -8.37 -7.84 -13.89
N ILE A 150 -9.68 -7.58 -13.89
CA ILE A 150 -10.67 -8.40 -14.61
C ILE A 150 -10.37 -8.42 -16.12
N SER A 151 -10.22 -7.25 -16.75
CA SER A 151 -9.91 -7.21 -18.19
C SER A 151 -8.62 -7.97 -18.50
N SER A 152 -7.60 -7.84 -17.66
CA SER A 152 -6.34 -8.57 -17.83
C SER A 152 -6.51 -10.10 -17.70
N LEU A 153 -7.41 -10.56 -16.81
CA LEU A 153 -7.73 -12.00 -16.69
C LEU A 153 -8.54 -12.50 -17.88
N GLN A 154 -9.48 -11.69 -18.40
CA GLN A 154 -10.26 -11.99 -19.60
C GLN A 154 -9.38 -12.06 -20.85
N ASP A 155 -8.48 -11.08 -21.04
CA ASP A 155 -7.54 -11.03 -22.17
C ASP A 155 -6.62 -12.27 -22.20
N LYS A 156 -6.36 -12.87 -21.03
CA LYS A 156 -5.59 -14.10 -20.90
C LYS A 156 -6.46 -15.37 -20.94
N GLY A 157 -7.78 -15.25 -21.05
CA GLY A 157 -8.71 -16.38 -21.09
C GLY A 157 -8.82 -17.15 -19.76
N TRP A 158 -8.62 -16.49 -18.64
CA TRP A 158 -8.71 -17.10 -17.30
C TRP A 158 -10.13 -17.12 -16.74
N ILE A 159 -10.99 -16.21 -17.24
CA ILE A 159 -12.40 -16.05 -16.86
C ILE A 159 -13.24 -15.69 -18.07
#